data_e579efc611ce85eae9f9c9b00eafc899
#
_entry.id   e579efc611ce85eae9f9c9b00eafc899
#
_cell.length_a   1.000
_cell.length_b   1.000
_cell.length_c   1.000
_cell.angle_alpha   90.00
_cell.angle_beta   90.00
_cell.angle_gamma   90.00
#
_symmetry.space_group_name_H-M   'P 1'
#
loop_
_entity.id
_entity.type
_entity.pdbx_description
1 polymer ?
#
loop_
_entity_poly.entity_id
_entity_poly.type
_entity_poly.pdbx_seq_one_letter_code
_entity_poly.pdbx_strand_id
1 'polypeptide(L)'
;MNRIPPVFAALLLAAVAPLDAGDLPAKRPNILFIITDQQSADAMSCRMGKQFLHTPTMDRLAQTGMLFTRAYSSNPLCMPSRSSIFTGRYPHETGVTKNAAPPGGLDPKEFVCLGTYFRNAGYDTAYSGKWHLCYDPKDTSAHGFEIVTGRVQGDHDAGVTTGAVKFLARPHDQPFLLVASFLNPHNICEWARRLAGRQQVLNCGEIGEPPPLDQLPPLPANFAPPKNEPDGMTLMRHAYQVDSGPFPVRKFSAEDWRKHRWGYYRMIEKVDAEIGKVLDALRTAGLADNTLIAFTADHGECAGAHGFNQKTVLYEESARVPLIIACKGRSVAGTTDKLVHTGLDLLPTMLDFAGLEIPKKLSGRSLLPLALGKPVTAWRDHVVVENNLSQAGEFNGLTPQMEGRMVRTERYKYCVFSRGHQRESLMDLQADPGETVDLAADPRYREVLLRHRELLRRFGHEHNDPLVAELLADQVKPIAFPANAAAEAPPRKSRKGKAR
;
A
#
# COMPACT_ATOMS: atom_id res chain seq x y z
N MET A 1 25.02 2.46 -78.50
CA MET A 1 24.90 1.12 -77.80
C MET A 1 25.83 1.20 -76.57
N ASN A 2 25.34 1.67 -75.44
CA ASN A 2 26.07 1.66 -74.18
C ASN A 2 25.28 0.83 -73.17
N ARG A 3 25.83 -0.31 -72.81
CA ARG A 3 25.27 -1.23 -71.77
C ARG A 3 25.73 -0.77 -70.42
N ILE A 4 24.77 -0.50 -69.50
CA ILE A 4 24.97 -0.21 -68.09
C ILE A 4 24.96 -1.59 -67.37
N PRO A 5 25.94 -1.87 -66.49
CA PRO A 5 25.91 -3.11 -65.68
C PRO A 5 25.01 -2.97 -64.46
N PRO A 6 24.38 -4.06 -63.96
CA PRO A 6 23.54 -4.02 -62.77
C PRO A 6 24.37 -3.95 -61.49
N VAL A 7 24.05 -2.97 -60.63
CA VAL A 7 24.58 -2.86 -59.27
C VAL A 7 23.81 -3.85 -58.37
N PHE A 8 24.48 -4.85 -57.88
CA PHE A 8 24.00 -5.74 -56.84
C PHE A 8 24.09 -5.00 -55.49
N ALA A 9 22.93 -4.63 -54.92
CA ALA A 9 22.85 -4.20 -53.56
C ALA A 9 22.89 -5.41 -52.63
N ALA A 10 24.03 -5.62 -51.97
CA ALA A 10 24.13 -6.60 -50.90
C ALA A 10 23.42 -6.09 -49.65
N LEU A 11 22.25 -6.65 -49.31
CA LEU A 11 21.61 -6.50 -48.02
C LEU A 11 22.50 -7.21 -46.98
N LEU A 12 23.20 -6.44 -46.14
CA LEU A 12 23.78 -6.94 -44.89
C LEU A 12 22.59 -7.19 -43.90
N LEU A 13 22.17 -8.44 -43.79
CA LEU A 13 21.40 -8.89 -42.63
C LEU A 13 22.35 -8.91 -41.44
N ALA A 14 22.29 -7.89 -40.61
CA ALA A 14 22.85 -7.93 -39.27
C ALA A 14 22.08 -8.99 -38.48
N ALA A 15 22.73 -10.14 -38.26
CA ALA A 15 22.23 -11.16 -37.34
C ALA A 15 22.17 -10.51 -35.95
N VAL A 16 20.95 -10.20 -35.47
CA VAL A 16 20.71 -9.89 -34.05
C VAL A 16 20.97 -11.21 -33.32
N ALA A 17 22.14 -11.33 -32.72
CA ALA A 17 22.40 -12.42 -31.79
C ALA A 17 21.32 -12.40 -30.70
N PRO A 18 20.71 -13.54 -30.33
CA PRO A 18 19.86 -13.61 -29.16
C PRO A 18 20.74 -13.17 -27.99
N LEU A 19 20.34 -12.11 -27.28
CA LEU A 19 20.89 -11.78 -25.97
C LEU A 19 20.64 -13.01 -25.10
N ASP A 20 21.71 -13.78 -24.87
CA ASP A 20 21.72 -14.86 -23.89
C ASP A 20 21.05 -14.34 -22.63
N ALA A 21 20.11 -15.12 -22.09
CA ALA A 21 19.59 -14.95 -20.76
C ALA A 21 20.81 -15.00 -19.83
N GLY A 22 21.34 -13.81 -19.50
CA GLY A 22 22.57 -13.66 -18.75
C GLY A 22 22.54 -14.61 -17.58
N ASP A 23 23.51 -15.47 -17.48
CA ASP A 23 23.69 -16.47 -16.46
C ASP A 23 23.21 -15.91 -15.09
N LEU A 24 22.19 -16.54 -14.54
CA LEU A 24 21.87 -16.36 -13.13
C LEU A 24 23.15 -16.67 -12.36
N PRO A 25 23.60 -15.84 -11.42
CA PRO A 25 24.83 -16.11 -10.70
C PRO A 25 24.78 -17.53 -10.12
N ALA A 26 25.92 -18.23 -10.10
CA ALA A 26 26.05 -19.59 -9.58
C ALA A 26 25.49 -19.77 -8.15
N LYS A 27 25.32 -18.67 -7.41
CA LYS A 27 24.60 -18.59 -6.13
C LYS A 27 23.22 -17.98 -6.35
N ARG A 28 22.17 -18.65 -5.83
CA ARG A 28 20.82 -18.10 -5.76
C ARG A 28 20.84 -16.71 -5.10
N PRO A 29 20.03 -15.74 -5.58
CA PRO A 29 20.04 -14.39 -5.06
C PRO A 29 19.38 -14.31 -3.68
N ASN A 30 19.83 -13.35 -2.88
CA ASN A 30 19.18 -12.95 -1.64
C ASN A 30 17.97 -12.07 -1.90
N ILE A 31 17.10 -11.98 -0.92
CA ILE A 31 15.92 -11.09 -0.94
C ILE A 31 15.87 -10.31 0.36
N LEU A 32 15.83 -8.99 0.26
CA LEU A 32 15.49 -8.08 1.34
C LEU A 32 14.12 -7.47 1.05
N PHE A 33 13.12 -7.88 1.81
CA PHE A 33 11.77 -7.34 1.73
C PHE A 33 11.55 -6.31 2.85
N ILE A 34 11.40 -5.04 2.47
CA ILE A 34 11.17 -3.91 3.38
C ILE A 34 9.71 -3.51 3.28
N ILE A 35 9.00 -3.49 4.41
CA ILE A 35 7.60 -3.07 4.49
C ILE A 35 7.43 -2.04 5.61
N THR A 36 6.86 -0.88 5.27
CA THR A 36 6.41 0.13 6.23
C THR A 36 4.92 -0.06 6.53
N ASP A 37 4.44 0.51 7.63
CA ASP A 37 3.03 0.44 8.00
C ASP A 37 2.38 1.81 7.83
N GLN A 38 1.29 1.88 7.04
CA GLN A 38 0.48 3.08 6.90
C GLN A 38 1.16 4.22 6.11
N GLN A 39 1.98 3.88 5.09
CA GLN A 39 2.61 4.88 4.24
C GLN A 39 1.90 5.02 2.89
N SER A 40 1.43 6.22 2.58
CA SER A 40 0.81 6.56 1.29
C SER A 40 1.83 6.51 0.15
N ALA A 41 1.38 6.15 -1.04
CA ALA A 41 2.24 6.01 -2.23
C ALA A 41 3.10 7.24 -2.56
N ASP A 42 2.54 8.43 -2.39
CA ASP A 42 3.25 9.68 -2.72
C ASP A 42 4.05 10.26 -1.55
N ALA A 43 4.00 9.63 -0.37
CA ALA A 43 4.72 10.09 0.82
C ALA A 43 6.21 9.69 0.79
N MET A 44 6.90 10.13 -0.27
CA MET A 44 8.35 10.08 -0.49
C MET A 44 8.80 11.40 -1.13
N SER A 45 9.98 11.92 -0.79
CA SER A 45 10.41 13.22 -1.32
C SER A 45 10.65 13.23 -2.83
N CYS A 46 10.96 12.09 -3.46
CA CYS A 46 11.01 11.97 -4.92
C CYS A 46 9.62 12.08 -5.60
N ARG A 47 8.53 11.97 -4.84
CA ARG A 47 7.15 12.05 -5.35
C ARG A 47 6.48 13.39 -5.05
N MET A 48 6.57 13.87 -3.81
CA MET A 48 5.88 15.09 -3.37
C MET A 48 6.78 16.32 -3.27
N GLY A 49 8.08 16.19 -3.57
CA GLY A 49 9.07 17.25 -3.39
C GLY A 49 9.65 17.30 -1.98
N LYS A 50 10.72 18.10 -1.83
CA LYS A 50 11.53 18.17 -0.61
C LYS A 50 11.15 19.29 0.36
N GLN A 51 10.06 20.01 0.08
CA GLN A 51 9.70 21.17 0.91
C GLN A 51 9.32 20.78 2.35
N PHE A 52 8.61 19.66 2.52
CA PHE A 52 8.08 19.24 3.82
C PHE A 52 8.50 17.84 4.24
N LEU A 53 9.12 17.07 3.34
CA LEU A 53 9.48 15.67 3.56
C LEU A 53 10.85 15.37 2.94
N HIS A 54 11.73 14.70 3.71
CA HIS A 54 13.06 14.28 3.27
C HIS A 54 13.25 12.78 3.47
N THR A 55 13.24 12.02 2.37
CA THR A 55 13.40 10.56 2.36
C THR A 55 14.56 10.14 1.46
N PRO A 56 15.81 10.51 1.78
CA PRO A 56 16.96 10.29 0.91
C PRO A 56 17.22 8.80 0.63
N THR A 57 16.84 7.91 1.52
CA THR A 57 17.02 6.46 1.35
C THR A 57 16.00 5.92 0.34
N MET A 58 14.72 6.23 0.48
CA MET A 58 13.66 5.83 -0.43
C MET A 58 13.88 6.47 -1.82
N ASP A 59 14.30 7.74 -1.87
CA ASP A 59 14.64 8.45 -3.11
C ASP A 59 15.77 7.73 -3.86
N ARG A 60 16.80 7.28 -3.16
CA ARG A 60 17.92 6.53 -3.73
C ARG A 60 17.48 5.17 -4.26
N LEU A 61 16.61 4.46 -3.55
CA LEU A 61 16.00 3.22 -4.06
C LEU A 61 15.20 3.46 -5.33
N ALA A 62 14.39 4.53 -5.38
CA ALA A 62 13.60 4.91 -6.56
C ALA A 62 14.49 5.31 -7.75
N GLN A 63 15.65 5.93 -7.50
CA GLN A 63 16.61 6.31 -8.53
C GLN A 63 17.39 5.12 -9.12
N THR A 64 17.51 4.02 -8.38
CA THR A 64 18.31 2.85 -8.79
C THR A 64 17.48 1.62 -9.15
N GLY A 65 16.18 1.66 -8.89
CA GLY A 65 15.22 0.61 -9.15
C GLY A 65 14.04 1.05 -10.00
N MET A 66 13.08 0.16 -10.17
CA MET A 66 11.79 0.43 -10.81
C MET A 66 10.79 0.92 -9.77
N LEU A 67 10.31 2.14 -9.95
CA LEU A 67 9.23 2.74 -9.15
C LEU A 67 7.87 2.46 -9.82
N PHE A 68 6.97 1.81 -9.10
CA PHE A 68 5.60 1.53 -9.55
C PHE A 68 4.64 2.59 -9.00
N THR A 69 4.06 3.40 -9.86
CA THR A 69 3.23 4.55 -9.44
C THR A 69 1.77 4.17 -9.17
N ARG A 70 1.33 2.99 -9.61
CA ARG A 70 -0.04 2.49 -9.46
C ARG A 70 -0.06 1.12 -8.78
N ALA A 71 0.55 1.04 -7.57
CA ALA A 71 0.55 -0.14 -6.74
C ALA A 71 -0.54 -0.01 -5.65
N TYR A 72 -1.42 -1.00 -5.55
CA TYR A 72 -2.57 -1.02 -4.65
C TYR A 72 -2.46 -2.16 -3.67
N SER A 73 -2.79 -1.90 -2.40
CA SER A 73 -2.95 -2.94 -1.39
C SER A 73 -4.21 -3.77 -1.67
N SER A 74 -4.25 -5.01 -1.20
CA SER A 74 -5.44 -5.87 -1.33
C SER A 74 -6.61 -5.38 -0.47
N ASN A 75 -6.28 -4.73 0.63
CA ASN A 75 -7.22 -4.13 1.57
C ASN A 75 -6.47 -3.04 2.32
N PRO A 76 -7.00 -1.81 2.43
CA PRO A 76 -6.32 -0.72 3.13
C PRO A 76 -6.39 -0.87 4.65
N LEU A 77 -6.00 -2.04 5.16
CA LEU A 77 -5.93 -2.39 6.58
C LEU A 77 -4.82 -3.40 6.84
N CYS A 78 -4.12 -3.26 7.97
CA CYS A 78 -2.86 -3.95 8.25
C CYS A 78 -2.95 -5.49 8.09
N MET A 79 -3.77 -6.18 8.92
CA MET A 79 -3.80 -7.65 8.92
C MET A 79 -4.30 -8.25 7.60
N PRO A 80 -5.37 -7.75 6.97
CA PRO A 80 -5.80 -8.22 5.65
C PRO A 80 -4.73 -8.02 4.58
N SER A 81 -4.15 -6.83 4.47
CA SER A 81 -3.09 -6.54 3.50
C SER A 81 -1.88 -7.43 3.69
N ARG A 82 -1.38 -7.53 4.93
CA ARG A 82 -0.22 -8.37 5.26
C ARG A 82 -0.50 -9.83 4.99
N SER A 83 -1.67 -10.35 5.38
CA SER A 83 -2.04 -11.73 5.08
C SER A 83 -2.02 -12.01 3.57
N SER A 84 -2.55 -11.09 2.77
CA SER A 84 -2.48 -11.20 1.30
C SER A 84 -1.04 -11.17 0.77
N ILE A 85 -0.20 -10.24 1.22
CA ILE A 85 1.20 -10.13 0.78
C ILE A 85 1.98 -11.43 1.07
N PHE A 86 1.75 -12.03 2.24
CA PHE A 86 2.51 -13.20 2.68
C PHE A 86 1.93 -14.53 2.19
N THR A 87 0.71 -14.57 1.66
CA THR A 87 0.06 -15.78 1.11
C THR A 87 -0.18 -15.72 -0.39
N GLY A 88 -0.15 -14.53 -0.99
CA GLY A 88 -0.52 -14.31 -2.40
C GLY A 88 -2.01 -14.52 -2.67
N ARG A 89 -2.89 -14.38 -1.65
CA ARG A 89 -4.32 -14.66 -1.72
C ARG A 89 -5.15 -13.42 -1.35
N TYR A 90 -6.34 -13.30 -1.92
CA TYR A 90 -7.27 -12.22 -1.58
C TYR A 90 -7.77 -12.31 -0.13
N PRO A 91 -8.18 -11.17 0.49
CA PRO A 91 -8.73 -11.18 1.85
C PRO A 91 -9.97 -12.06 2.01
N HIS A 92 -10.89 -12.09 1.03
CA HIS A 92 -12.08 -12.96 1.08
C HIS A 92 -11.72 -14.44 1.01
N GLU A 93 -10.65 -14.84 0.30
CA GLU A 93 -10.18 -16.23 0.23
C GLU A 93 -9.60 -16.70 1.57
N THR A 94 -8.85 -15.81 2.25
CA THR A 94 -8.23 -16.12 3.55
C THR A 94 -9.19 -15.94 4.73
N GLY A 95 -10.33 -15.27 4.52
CA GLY A 95 -11.24 -14.86 5.61
C GLY A 95 -10.68 -13.74 6.49
N VAL A 96 -9.49 -13.19 6.18
CA VAL A 96 -8.87 -12.08 6.93
C VAL A 96 -9.32 -10.76 6.33
N THR A 97 -10.51 -10.30 6.68
CA THR A 97 -11.12 -9.07 6.15
C THR A 97 -11.02 -7.87 7.11
N LYS A 98 -10.53 -8.08 8.33
CA LYS A 98 -10.36 -7.08 9.39
C LYS A 98 -9.14 -7.39 10.25
N ASN A 99 -8.78 -6.51 11.19
CA ASN A 99 -7.66 -6.74 12.13
C ASN A 99 -8.03 -7.80 13.20
N ALA A 100 -8.47 -8.95 12.74
CA ALA A 100 -8.71 -10.14 13.56
C ALA A 100 -8.47 -11.38 12.70
N ALA A 101 -7.82 -12.38 13.28
CA ALA A 101 -7.68 -13.67 12.62
C ALA A 101 -9.05 -14.35 12.50
N PRO A 102 -9.28 -15.14 11.45
CA PRO A 102 -10.42 -16.03 11.39
C PRO A 102 -10.36 -17.05 12.54
N PRO A 103 -11.49 -17.66 12.93
CA PRO A 103 -11.49 -18.71 13.95
C PRO A 103 -10.49 -19.83 13.58
N GLY A 104 -9.57 -20.14 14.49
CA GLY A 104 -8.53 -21.14 14.26
C GLY A 104 -7.28 -20.64 13.54
N GLY A 105 -7.21 -19.36 13.15
CA GLY A 105 -6.10 -18.79 12.36
C GLY A 105 -6.15 -19.20 10.89
N LEU A 106 -5.02 -19.06 10.19
CA LEU A 106 -4.86 -19.57 8.82
C LEU A 106 -4.28 -20.97 8.83
N ASP A 107 -4.88 -21.91 8.12
CA ASP A 107 -4.28 -23.23 7.89
C ASP A 107 -3.02 -23.09 7.02
N PRO A 108 -1.81 -23.38 7.55
CA PRO A 108 -0.57 -23.20 6.81
C PRO A 108 -0.40 -24.19 5.63
N LYS A 109 -1.23 -25.25 5.55
CA LYS A 109 -1.24 -26.18 4.41
C LYS A 109 -1.99 -25.58 3.23
N GLU A 110 -3.05 -24.84 3.48
CA GLU A 110 -3.86 -24.18 2.47
C GLU A 110 -3.24 -22.82 2.09
N PHE A 111 -2.92 -22.00 3.08
CA PHE A 111 -2.34 -20.67 2.94
C PHE A 111 -0.87 -20.69 3.31
N VAL A 112 -0.05 -21.21 2.40
CA VAL A 112 1.40 -21.33 2.62
C VAL A 112 2.02 -19.94 2.69
N CYS A 113 2.74 -19.66 3.79
CA CYS A 113 3.38 -18.38 4.01
C CYS A 113 4.63 -18.19 3.13
N LEU A 114 4.93 -16.96 2.74
CA LEU A 114 6.15 -16.56 2.02
C LEU A 114 7.41 -17.20 2.61
N GLY A 115 7.60 -17.14 3.93
CA GLY A 115 8.78 -17.74 4.58
C GLY A 115 8.86 -19.25 4.39
N THR A 116 7.71 -19.95 4.40
CA THR A 116 7.65 -21.40 4.19
C THR A 116 8.10 -21.80 2.78
N TYR A 117 7.71 -21.05 1.74
CA TYR A 117 8.19 -21.28 0.38
C TYR A 117 9.71 -21.19 0.28
N PHE A 118 10.30 -20.13 0.86
CA PHE A 118 11.73 -19.90 0.82
C PHE A 118 12.52 -20.87 1.70
N ARG A 119 12.03 -21.17 2.90
CA ARG A 119 12.65 -22.16 3.79
C ARG A 119 12.72 -23.54 3.14
N ASN A 120 11.62 -23.97 2.52
CA ASN A 120 11.58 -25.25 1.80
C ASN A 120 12.51 -25.30 0.59
N ALA A 121 12.84 -24.14 0.02
CA ALA A 121 13.82 -24.00 -1.06
C ALA A 121 15.27 -23.88 -0.55
N GLY A 122 15.53 -24.00 0.77
CA GLY A 122 16.86 -23.95 1.36
C GLY A 122 17.41 -22.54 1.60
N TYR A 123 16.52 -21.55 1.75
CA TYR A 123 16.90 -20.20 2.15
C TYR A 123 17.00 -20.09 3.66
N ASP A 124 17.93 -19.25 4.13
CA ASP A 124 17.94 -18.74 5.47
C ASP A 124 16.87 -17.64 5.59
N THR A 125 15.80 -17.88 6.36
CA THR A 125 14.62 -17.03 6.37
C THR A 125 14.44 -16.32 7.70
N ALA A 126 14.45 -14.99 7.70
CA ALA A 126 14.34 -14.17 8.90
C ALA A 126 13.28 -13.08 8.79
N TYR A 127 12.68 -12.74 9.92
CA TYR A 127 11.69 -11.69 10.04
C TYR A 127 12.03 -10.76 11.22
N SER A 128 12.18 -9.48 10.96
CA SER A 128 12.39 -8.46 11.98
C SER A 128 11.27 -7.44 11.94
N GLY A 129 10.56 -7.24 13.06
CA GLY A 129 9.62 -6.14 13.25
C GLY A 129 8.17 -6.52 13.42
N LYS A 130 7.27 -5.64 12.98
CA LYS A 130 5.82 -5.80 13.14
C LYS A 130 5.31 -7.07 12.46
N TRP A 131 4.81 -8.01 13.27
CA TRP A 131 4.28 -9.28 12.77
C TRP A 131 2.91 -9.11 12.11
N HIS A 132 1.89 -8.98 12.89
CA HIS A 132 0.49 -8.75 12.49
C HIS A 132 -0.01 -9.66 11.34
N LEU A 133 0.43 -10.94 11.36
CA LEU A 133 -0.01 -12.03 10.49
C LEU A 133 -0.90 -12.98 11.28
N CYS A 134 -1.73 -13.77 10.58
CA CYS A 134 -2.63 -14.73 11.20
C CYS A 134 -1.97 -16.08 11.53
N TYR A 135 -0.65 -16.13 11.65
CA TYR A 135 0.13 -17.27 12.15
C TYR A 135 0.71 -16.93 13.53
N ASP A 136 0.77 -17.92 14.42
CA ASP A 136 1.49 -17.74 15.70
C ASP A 136 2.98 -17.49 15.41
N PRO A 137 3.56 -16.36 15.82
CA PRO A 137 4.97 -16.07 15.59
C PRO A 137 5.93 -17.06 16.27
N LYS A 138 5.47 -17.89 17.20
CA LYS A 138 6.25 -18.93 17.84
C LYS A 138 6.25 -20.24 17.05
N ASP A 139 5.26 -20.44 16.19
CA ASP A 139 5.18 -21.63 15.34
C ASP A 139 5.91 -21.41 14.02
N THR A 140 7.24 -21.53 14.08
CA THR A 140 8.10 -21.37 12.90
C THR A 140 7.82 -22.39 11.79
N SER A 141 7.14 -23.50 12.10
CA SER A 141 6.75 -24.48 11.10
C SER A 141 5.61 -23.99 10.21
N ALA A 142 4.72 -23.16 10.76
CA ALA A 142 3.58 -22.61 10.04
C ALA A 142 3.97 -21.49 9.07
N HIS A 143 4.95 -20.64 9.43
CA HIS A 143 5.27 -19.44 8.66
C HIS A 143 6.69 -19.42 8.06
N GLY A 144 7.58 -20.28 8.50
CA GLY A 144 8.91 -20.47 7.90
C GLY A 144 9.99 -19.46 8.30
N PHE A 145 9.77 -18.51 9.21
CA PHE A 145 10.75 -17.48 9.58
C PHE A 145 11.40 -17.71 10.94
N GLU A 146 12.69 -17.38 11.07
CA GLU A 146 13.33 -17.03 12.33
C GLU A 146 12.92 -15.61 12.73
N ILE A 147 12.40 -15.40 13.93
CA ILE A 147 12.06 -14.04 14.41
C ILE A 147 13.29 -13.43 15.06
N VAL A 148 13.87 -12.42 14.40
CA VAL A 148 15.15 -11.79 14.81
C VAL A 148 14.97 -10.36 15.36
N THR A 149 13.74 -9.91 15.58
CA THR A 149 13.44 -8.55 16.06
C THR A 149 14.21 -8.23 17.34
N GLY A 150 15.01 -7.17 17.30
CA GLY A 150 15.64 -6.60 18.49
C GLY A 150 14.64 -5.83 19.36
N ARG A 151 15.07 -5.45 20.55
CA ARG A 151 14.28 -4.62 21.47
C ARG A 151 15.02 -3.33 21.76
N VAL A 152 14.39 -2.20 21.46
CA VAL A 152 14.83 -0.87 21.86
C VAL A 152 13.68 -0.21 22.60
N GLN A 153 13.91 0.22 23.83
CA GLN A 153 12.87 0.83 24.65
C GLN A 153 12.39 2.16 24.01
N GLY A 154 11.09 2.30 23.83
CA GLY A 154 10.50 3.53 23.31
C GLY A 154 10.70 3.78 21.81
N ASP A 155 11.37 2.86 21.08
CA ASP A 155 11.52 2.96 19.63
C ASP A 155 11.45 1.56 18.99
N HIS A 156 10.29 1.25 18.45
CA HIS A 156 10.02 -0.05 17.82
C HIS A 156 10.89 -0.25 16.58
N ASP A 157 11.03 0.77 15.73
CA ASP A 157 11.73 0.66 14.45
C ASP A 157 13.24 0.52 14.61
N ALA A 158 13.83 1.13 15.64
CA ALA A 158 15.22 0.86 16.02
C ALA A 158 15.44 -0.60 16.44
N GLY A 159 14.41 -1.25 17.02
CA GLY A 159 14.42 -2.69 17.29
C GLY A 159 14.43 -3.53 16.02
N VAL A 160 13.64 -3.15 15.01
CA VAL A 160 13.62 -3.78 13.68
C VAL A 160 15.01 -3.71 13.05
N THR A 161 15.59 -2.52 13.00
CA THR A 161 16.94 -2.29 12.47
C THR A 161 17.99 -3.12 13.18
N THR A 162 17.95 -3.14 14.52
CA THR A 162 18.92 -3.93 15.31
C THR A 162 18.87 -5.43 14.94
N GLY A 163 17.67 -5.99 14.79
CA GLY A 163 17.51 -7.39 14.42
C GLY A 163 17.98 -7.67 12.98
N ALA A 164 17.59 -6.83 12.04
CA ALA A 164 17.97 -6.95 10.64
C ALA A 164 19.50 -6.82 10.44
N VAL A 165 20.14 -5.82 11.07
CA VAL A 165 21.59 -5.61 11.00
C VAL A 165 22.37 -6.79 11.58
N LYS A 166 21.94 -7.32 12.74
CA LYS A 166 22.56 -8.52 13.33
C LYS A 166 22.44 -9.74 12.42
N PHE A 167 21.30 -9.91 11.77
CA PHE A 167 21.10 -11.00 10.81
C PHE A 167 22.05 -10.85 9.63
N LEU A 168 22.10 -9.67 8.99
CA LEU A 168 22.97 -9.39 7.84
C LEU A 168 24.48 -9.52 8.13
N ALA A 169 24.88 -9.32 9.39
CA ALA A 169 26.28 -9.46 9.82
C ALA A 169 26.72 -10.91 10.07
N ARG A 170 25.79 -11.87 10.04
CA ARG A 170 26.14 -13.31 10.16
C ARG A 170 26.83 -13.81 8.89
N PRO A 171 27.68 -14.85 8.96
CA PRO A 171 28.02 -15.63 7.78
C PRO A 171 26.76 -16.28 7.18
N HIS A 172 26.63 -16.24 5.87
CA HIS A 172 25.53 -16.88 5.14
C HIS A 172 26.08 -17.92 4.13
N ASP A 173 25.93 -19.19 4.47
CA ASP A 173 26.27 -20.29 3.57
C ASP A 173 25.18 -20.55 2.54
N GLN A 174 23.96 -20.13 2.83
CA GLN A 174 22.78 -20.21 1.98
C GLN A 174 22.29 -18.82 1.60
N PRO A 175 21.56 -18.66 0.48
CA PRO A 175 20.85 -17.41 0.20
C PRO A 175 19.82 -17.12 1.29
N PHE A 176 19.50 -15.86 1.51
CA PHE A 176 18.53 -15.49 2.53
C PHE A 176 17.30 -14.75 1.98
N LEU A 177 16.20 -14.86 2.72
CA LEU A 177 15.06 -13.98 2.68
C LEU A 177 14.97 -13.27 4.03
N LEU A 178 15.25 -11.97 4.05
CA LEU A 178 15.06 -11.11 5.23
C LEU A 178 13.87 -10.20 5.02
N VAL A 179 12.91 -10.24 5.93
CA VAL A 179 11.80 -9.27 6.03
C VAL A 179 12.14 -8.24 7.10
N ALA A 180 12.21 -6.96 6.76
CA ALA A 180 12.33 -5.84 7.67
C ALA A 180 11.00 -5.07 7.69
N SER A 181 10.19 -5.30 8.73
CA SER A 181 8.82 -4.83 8.85
C SER A 181 8.70 -3.71 9.87
N PHE A 182 8.77 -2.48 9.40
CA PHE A 182 8.73 -1.27 10.23
C PHE A 182 7.29 -0.90 10.65
N LEU A 183 7.17 -0.25 11.80
CA LEU A 183 5.90 0.23 12.32
C LEU A 183 5.55 1.63 11.82
N ASN A 184 6.54 2.53 11.67
CA ASN A 184 6.26 3.87 11.17
C ASN A 184 5.89 3.86 9.68
N PRO A 185 5.03 4.83 9.29
CA PRO A 185 4.47 5.96 10.07
C PRO A 185 3.18 5.67 10.87
N HIS A 186 2.82 4.42 11.16
CA HIS A 186 1.59 4.04 11.93
C HIS A 186 1.47 4.78 13.28
N ASN A 187 2.58 5.20 13.89
CA ASN A 187 2.57 5.99 15.13
C ASN A 187 1.89 7.36 14.99
N ILE A 188 1.48 7.75 13.78
CA ILE A 188 0.58 8.90 13.54
C ILE A 188 -0.73 8.80 14.32
N CYS A 189 -1.18 7.57 14.64
CA CYS A 189 -2.33 7.35 15.52
C CYS A 189 -2.10 7.89 16.93
N GLU A 190 -0.87 7.73 17.45
CA GLU A 190 -0.45 8.23 18.76
C GLU A 190 -0.34 9.75 18.74
N TRP A 191 0.23 10.30 17.67
CA TRP A 191 0.33 11.74 17.47
C TRP A 191 -1.04 12.42 17.38
N ALA A 192 -2.00 11.84 16.67
CA ALA A 192 -3.36 12.34 16.61
C ALA A 192 -4.01 12.42 18.00
N ARG A 193 -3.80 11.41 18.85
CA ARG A 193 -4.29 11.41 20.24
C ARG A 193 -3.60 12.49 21.07
N ARG A 194 -2.28 12.69 20.90
CA ARG A 194 -1.52 13.76 21.58
C ARG A 194 -2.04 15.14 21.18
N LEU A 195 -2.26 15.39 19.88
CA LEU A 195 -2.84 16.63 19.38
C LEU A 195 -4.28 16.87 19.89
N ALA A 196 -5.04 15.80 20.12
CA ALA A 196 -6.37 15.86 20.73
C ALA A 196 -6.33 16.05 22.29
N GLY A 197 -5.17 16.32 22.87
CA GLY A 197 -5.00 16.58 24.30
C GLY A 197 -4.94 15.33 25.18
N ARG A 198 -4.79 14.12 24.61
CA ARG A 198 -4.61 12.90 25.40
C ARG A 198 -3.14 12.73 25.80
N GLN A 199 -2.90 12.22 27.01
CA GLN A 199 -1.57 11.77 27.39
C GLN A 199 -1.21 10.53 26.55
N GLN A 200 -0.23 10.68 25.66
CA GLN A 200 0.15 9.63 24.72
C GLN A 200 1.68 9.64 24.53
N VAL A 201 2.30 8.51 24.80
CA VAL A 201 3.72 8.26 24.47
C VAL A 201 3.82 7.88 23.00
N LEU A 202 4.83 8.39 22.31
CA LEU A 202 5.14 7.96 20.94
C LEU A 202 6.12 6.78 20.99
N ASN A 203 5.70 5.63 20.49
CA ASN A 203 6.54 4.41 20.44
C ASN A 203 7.54 4.41 19.27
N CYS A 204 7.74 5.55 18.66
CA CYS A 204 8.82 5.82 17.69
C CYS A 204 9.86 6.82 18.23
N GLY A 205 9.85 7.08 19.53
CA GLY A 205 10.59 8.20 20.10
C GLY A 205 10.01 9.56 19.71
N GLU A 206 10.57 10.63 20.24
CA GLU A 206 10.08 11.98 19.94
C GLU A 206 10.39 12.39 18.49
N ILE A 207 9.45 13.16 17.90
CA ILE A 207 9.54 13.69 16.54
C ILE A 207 9.81 15.21 16.52
N GLY A 208 10.03 15.81 17.68
CA GLY A 208 10.18 17.24 17.87
C GLY A 208 8.84 17.98 18.00
N GLU A 209 8.93 19.30 18.11
CA GLU A 209 7.76 20.18 18.19
C GLU A 209 7.42 20.72 16.80
N PRO A 210 6.11 20.88 16.48
CA PRO A 210 5.70 21.48 15.23
C PRO A 210 6.24 22.92 15.10
N PRO A 211 6.76 23.29 13.91
CA PRO A 211 7.21 24.64 13.65
C PRO A 211 6.03 25.63 13.58
N PRO A 212 6.30 26.94 13.50
CA PRO A 212 5.28 27.95 13.26
C PRO A 212 4.37 27.64 12.06
N LEU A 213 3.15 28.17 12.10
CA LEU A 213 2.08 27.82 11.14
C LEU A 213 2.46 28.02 9.67
N ASP A 214 3.24 29.03 9.35
CA ASP A 214 3.71 29.33 7.98
C ASP A 214 4.69 28.27 7.43
N GLN A 215 5.35 27.53 8.30
CA GLN A 215 6.28 26.46 7.94
C GLN A 215 5.64 25.05 7.95
N LEU A 216 4.41 24.93 8.44
CA LEU A 216 3.69 23.66 8.41
C LEU A 216 3.23 23.31 6.98
N PRO A 217 3.16 22.01 6.62
CA PRO A 217 2.59 21.59 5.35
C PRO A 217 1.15 22.11 5.22
N PRO A 218 0.71 22.49 4.01
CA PRO A 218 -0.67 22.93 3.80
C PRO A 218 -1.66 21.79 4.01
N LEU A 219 -2.95 22.11 4.14
CA LEU A 219 -4.00 21.11 3.97
C LEU A 219 -3.91 20.51 2.56
N PRO A 220 -4.26 19.23 2.36
CA PRO A 220 -4.30 18.65 1.04
C PRO A 220 -5.36 19.38 0.18
N ALA A 221 -5.13 19.47 -1.14
CA ALA A 221 -6.06 20.14 -2.05
C ALA A 221 -7.46 19.52 -2.01
N ASN A 222 -7.53 18.21 -1.76
CA ASN A 222 -8.76 17.43 -1.60
C ASN A 222 -9.15 17.23 -0.12
N PHE A 223 -8.90 18.22 0.75
CA PHE A 223 -9.30 18.15 2.16
C PHE A 223 -10.82 18.03 2.34
N ALA A 224 -11.60 18.71 1.51
CA ALA A 224 -13.05 18.59 1.52
C ALA A 224 -13.48 17.25 0.93
N PRO A 225 -14.46 16.55 1.51
CA PRO A 225 -15.02 15.35 0.91
C PRO A 225 -15.67 15.65 -0.44
N PRO A 226 -15.72 14.68 -1.37
CA PRO A 226 -16.44 14.86 -2.62
C PRO A 226 -17.92 15.11 -2.37
N LYS A 227 -18.52 15.90 -3.24
CA LYS A 227 -19.99 16.03 -3.25
C LYS A 227 -20.61 14.70 -3.65
N ASN A 228 -21.70 14.34 -3.01
CA ASN A 228 -22.43 13.11 -3.27
C ASN A 228 -21.61 11.84 -3.05
N GLU A 229 -20.69 11.84 -2.08
CA GLU A 229 -19.98 10.62 -1.70
C GLU A 229 -20.93 9.53 -1.18
N PRO A 230 -20.55 8.26 -1.25
CA PRO A 230 -21.34 7.17 -0.68
C PRO A 230 -21.67 7.37 0.81
N ASP A 231 -22.91 7.04 1.20
CA ASP A 231 -23.40 7.19 2.59
C ASP A 231 -22.45 6.52 3.61
N GLY A 232 -21.87 5.38 3.25
CA GLY A 232 -20.92 4.67 4.07
C GLY A 232 -19.65 5.46 4.36
N MET A 233 -19.19 6.26 3.42
CA MET A 233 -18.01 7.11 3.60
C MET A 233 -18.30 8.25 4.57
N THR A 234 -19.47 8.88 4.45
CA THR A 234 -19.93 9.91 5.39
C THR A 234 -20.04 9.34 6.81
N LEU A 235 -20.70 8.18 6.99
CA LEU A 235 -20.78 7.52 8.29
C LEU A 235 -19.39 7.21 8.85
N MET A 236 -18.51 6.65 8.03
CA MET A 236 -17.16 6.27 8.44
C MET A 236 -16.36 7.48 8.92
N ARG A 237 -16.42 8.61 8.20
CA ARG A 237 -15.73 9.85 8.60
C ARG A 237 -16.19 10.31 9.98
N HIS A 238 -17.49 10.37 10.21
CA HIS A 238 -18.01 10.77 11.51
C HIS A 238 -17.62 9.79 12.62
N ALA A 239 -17.72 8.49 12.36
CA ALA A 239 -17.43 7.47 13.34
C ALA A 239 -15.94 7.33 13.68
N TYR A 240 -15.04 7.59 12.72
CA TYR A 240 -13.61 7.64 13.01
C TYR A 240 -13.23 8.81 13.93
N GLN A 241 -13.91 9.93 13.78
CA GLN A 241 -13.53 11.20 14.40
C GLN A 241 -14.10 11.43 15.80
N VAL A 242 -14.96 10.52 16.29
CA VAL A 242 -15.61 10.74 17.61
C VAL A 242 -14.58 10.85 18.74
N ASP A 243 -14.83 11.79 19.66
CA ASP A 243 -13.90 12.12 20.75
C ASP A 243 -13.59 10.91 21.65
N SER A 244 -14.53 9.99 21.83
CA SER A 244 -14.35 8.75 22.59
C SER A 244 -13.64 7.64 21.83
N GLY A 245 -13.52 7.79 20.50
CA GLY A 245 -12.98 6.79 19.60
C GLY A 245 -11.44 6.72 19.62
N PRO A 246 -10.87 5.80 18.85
CA PRO A 246 -9.42 5.61 18.78
C PRO A 246 -8.68 6.73 18.03
N PHE A 247 -9.41 7.55 17.24
CA PHE A 247 -8.83 8.56 16.33
C PHE A 247 -9.54 9.93 16.49
N PRO A 248 -9.39 10.61 17.63
CA PRO A 248 -10.22 11.75 18.06
C PRO A 248 -9.83 13.07 17.37
N VAL A 249 -10.12 13.19 16.07
CA VAL A 249 -9.76 14.38 15.26
C VAL A 249 -10.97 15.29 14.95
N ARG A 250 -12.15 15.01 15.50
CA ARG A 250 -13.39 15.77 15.19
C ARG A 250 -13.25 17.28 15.46
N LYS A 251 -12.50 17.64 16.49
CA LYS A 251 -12.31 19.03 16.90
C LYS A 251 -11.07 19.68 16.29
N PHE A 252 -10.36 18.99 15.40
CA PHE A 252 -9.17 19.54 14.78
C PHE A 252 -9.50 20.80 13.97
N SER A 253 -8.82 21.87 14.31
CA SER A 253 -8.73 23.07 13.48
C SER A 253 -7.92 22.80 12.21
N ALA A 254 -7.93 23.74 11.27
CA ALA A 254 -7.04 23.67 10.11
C ALA A 254 -5.56 23.61 10.51
N GLU A 255 -5.18 24.25 11.61
CA GLU A 255 -3.82 24.19 12.15
C GLU A 255 -3.50 22.82 12.72
N ASP A 256 -4.42 22.19 13.47
CA ASP A 256 -4.22 20.84 14.02
C ASP A 256 -4.06 19.80 12.91
N TRP A 257 -4.84 19.90 11.83
CA TRP A 257 -4.68 19.07 10.65
C TRP A 257 -3.31 19.26 9.97
N ARG A 258 -2.80 20.49 9.92
CA ARG A 258 -1.47 20.76 9.38
C ARG A 258 -0.36 20.22 10.29
N LYS A 259 -0.52 20.30 11.63
CA LYS A 259 0.37 19.67 12.61
C LYS A 259 0.31 18.14 12.51
N HIS A 260 -0.87 17.58 12.26
CA HIS A 260 -1.03 16.14 12.03
C HIS A 260 -0.24 15.68 10.79
N ARG A 261 -0.35 16.38 9.66
CA ARG A 261 0.43 16.11 8.44
C ARG A 261 1.93 16.24 8.66
N TRP A 262 2.35 17.27 9.41
CA TRP A 262 3.75 17.46 9.77
C TRP A 262 4.28 16.27 10.57
N GLY A 263 3.59 15.80 11.58
CA GLY A 263 3.95 14.63 12.37
C GLY A 263 4.07 13.36 11.52
N TYR A 264 3.15 13.18 10.57
CA TYR A 264 3.18 12.08 9.62
C TYR A 264 4.48 12.07 8.81
N TYR A 265 4.89 13.22 8.30
CA TYR A 265 6.15 13.34 7.53
C TYR A 265 7.39 13.11 8.39
N ARG A 266 7.41 13.60 9.64
CA ARG A 266 8.53 13.31 10.56
C ARG A 266 8.68 11.81 10.84
N MET A 267 7.58 11.09 11.00
CA MET A 267 7.61 9.64 11.20
C MET A 267 8.11 8.88 9.97
N ILE A 268 7.78 9.35 8.77
CA ILE A 268 8.33 8.79 7.52
C ILE A 268 9.83 9.05 7.42
N GLU A 269 10.31 10.22 7.78
CA GLU A 269 11.76 10.50 7.80
C GLU A 269 12.51 9.64 8.81
N LYS A 270 11.90 9.37 9.97
CA LYS A 270 12.49 8.44 10.94
C LYS A 270 12.63 7.04 10.35
N VAL A 271 11.60 6.51 9.75
CA VAL A 271 11.67 5.16 9.15
C VAL A 271 12.58 5.12 7.93
N ASP A 272 12.67 6.20 7.13
CA ASP A 272 13.63 6.32 6.03
C ASP A 272 15.08 6.19 6.53
N ALA A 273 15.39 6.84 7.66
CA ALA A 273 16.70 6.72 8.29
C ALA A 273 16.99 5.30 8.82
N GLU A 274 16.00 4.63 9.41
CA GLU A 274 16.14 3.25 9.87
C GLU A 274 16.32 2.26 8.69
N ILE A 275 15.59 2.43 7.61
CA ILE A 275 15.79 1.68 6.36
C ILE A 275 17.22 1.92 5.84
N GLY A 276 17.71 3.15 5.91
CA GLY A 276 19.07 3.50 5.50
C GLY A 276 20.13 2.66 6.23
N LYS A 277 20.00 2.47 7.53
CA LYS A 277 20.93 1.64 8.33
C LYS A 277 20.91 0.17 7.91
N VAL A 278 19.74 -0.38 7.57
CA VAL A 278 19.62 -1.77 7.07
C VAL A 278 20.31 -1.91 5.71
N LEU A 279 20.09 -0.96 4.79
CA LEU A 279 20.75 -0.97 3.48
C LEU A 279 22.27 -0.77 3.58
N ASP A 280 22.72 0.03 4.52
CA ASP A 280 24.14 0.22 4.79
C ASP A 280 24.78 -1.06 5.34
N ALA A 281 24.10 -1.78 6.23
CA ALA A 281 24.55 -3.08 6.72
C ALA A 281 24.62 -4.13 5.58
N LEU A 282 23.63 -4.18 4.71
CA LEU A 282 23.63 -5.04 3.53
C LEU A 282 24.83 -4.77 2.61
N ARG A 283 25.15 -3.48 2.40
CA ARG A 283 26.31 -3.06 1.60
C ARG A 283 27.62 -3.40 2.28
N THR A 284 27.76 -3.12 3.58
CA THR A 284 28.97 -3.39 4.37
C THR A 284 29.28 -4.88 4.43
N ALA A 285 28.26 -5.74 4.48
CA ALA A 285 28.41 -7.18 4.43
C ALA A 285 28.78 -7.73 3.02
N GLY A 286 28.87 -6.86 2.00
CA GLY A 286 29.16 -7.28 0.60
C GLY A 286 28.04 -8.04 -0.07
N LEU A 287 26.81 -7.96 0.44
CA LEU A 287 25.67 -8.76 -0.03
C LEU A 287 24.77 -8.03 -1.05
N ALA A 288 24.95 -6.70 -1.19
CA ALA A 288 24.05 -5.84 -1.97
C ALA A 288 23.97 -6.20 -3.46
N ASP A 289 25.08 -6.69 -4.05
CA ASP A 289 25.17 -6.94 -5.51
C ASP A 289 24.37 -8.18 -5.95
N ASN A 290 24.07 -9.10 -5.02
CA ASN A 290 23.27 -10.29 -5.28
C ASN A 290 21.97 -10.29 -4.44
N THR A 291 21.40 -9.12 -4.17
CA THR A 291 20.17 -9.00 -3.37
C THR A 291 19.09 -8.23 -4.12
N LEU A 292 17.89 -8.82 -4.25
CA LEU A 292 16.68 -8.09 -4.60
C LEU A 292 16.21 -7.29 -3.37
N ILE A 293 15.97 -6.01 -3.54
CA ILE A 293 15.32 -5.17 -2.55
C ILE A 293 13.90 -4.88 -3.06
N ALA A 294 12.89 -5.33 -2.33
CA ALA A 294 11.50 -4.97 -2.55
C ALA A 294 11.06 -4.06 -1.40
N PHE A 295 10.64 -2.83 -1.70
CA PHE A 295 10.14 -1.86 -0.73
C PHE A 295 8.68 -1.55 -1.01
N THR A 296 7.82 -1.66 0.01
CA THR A 296 6.41 -1.28 -0.05
C THR A 296 5.85 -0.87 1.32
N ALA A 297 4.58 -0.49 1.37
CA ALA A 297 3.79 -0.39 2.58
C ALA A 297 2.60 -1.36 2.54
N ASP A 298 2.04 -1.69 3.71
CA ASP A 298 0.85 -2.54 3.77
C ASP A 298 -0.42 -1.81 3.32
N HIS A 299 -0.57 -0.53 3.65
CA HIS A 299 -1.61 0.39 3.17
C HIS A 299 -1.16 1.83 3.39
N GLY A 300 -1.97 2.79 2.91
CA GLY A 300 -1.68 4.21 3.07
C GLY A 300 -2.34 4.86 4.28
N GLU A 301 -2.36 6.19 4.26
CA GLU A 301 -2.90 7.10 5.27
C GLU A 301 -3.53 8.31 4.57
N CYS A 302 -4.75 8.69 4.93
CA CYS A 302 -5.42 9.84 4.33
C CYS A 302 -4.80 11.18 4.72
N ALA A 303 -4.26 11.31 5.93
CA ALA A 303 -3.55 12.49 6.41
C ALA A 303 -4.27 13.82 6.12
N GLY A 304 -5.59 13.85 6.27
CA GLY A 304 -6.47 15.00 6.02
C GLY A 304 -7.17 14.99 4.66
N ALA A 305 -6.76 14.17 3.70
CA ALA A 305 -7.49 14.05 2.43
C ALA A 305 -8.94 13.60 2.71
N HIS A 306 -9.90 14.21 2.01
CA HIS A 306 -11.34 13.98 2.17
C HIS A 306 -11.86 14.15 3.61
N GLY A 307 -11.12 14.90 4.44
CA GLY A 307 -11.43 15.06 5.87
C GLY A 307 -11.19 13.80 6.69
N PHE A 308 -10.44 12.82 6.18
CA PHE A 308 -10.05 11.62 6.91
C PHE A 308 -8.66 11.72 7.52
N ASN A 309 -8.51 11.15 8.70
CA ASN A 309 -7.27 10.56 9.17
C ASN A 309 -7.41 9.04 9.08
N GLN A 310 -6.30 8.29 9.02
CA GLN A 310 -6.33 6.84 8.95
C GLN A 310 -6.64 6.25 7.56
N LYS A 311 -7.08 5.04 7.57
CA LYS A 311 -7.15 4.02 6.52
C LYS A 311 -8.54 3.37 6.45
N THR A 312 -8.64 2.19 5.86
CA THR A 312 -9.86 1.40 5.63
C THR A 312 -10.81 1.93 4.57
N VAL A 313 -10.58 3.14 4.09
CA VAL A 313 -11.35 3.75 2.98
C VAL A 313 -10.67 3.47 1.64
N LEU A 314 -11.42 3.57 0.54
CA LEU A 314 -10.93 3.21 -0.80
C LEU A 314 -10.39 4.44 -1.59
N TYR A 315 -10.06 5.55 -0.93
CA TYR A 315 -9.36 6.67 -1.55
C TYR A 315 -7.90 6.33 -1.87
N GLU A 316 -7.34 7.00 -2.88
CA GLU A 316 -5.96 6.76 -3.34
C GLU A 316 -4.93 6.83 -2.21
N GLU A 317 -5.09 7.78 -1.28
CA GLU A 317 -4.18 7.96 -0.16
C GLU A 317 -4.14 6.75 0.79
N SER A 318 -5.23 6.01 0.88
CA SER A 318 -5.35 4.84 1.75
C SER A 318 -5.07 3.52 1.01
N ALA A 319 -5.54 3.38 -0.22
CA ALA A 319 -5.47 2.13 -0.98
C ALA A 319 -4.19 1.99 -1.81
N ARG A 320 -3.59 3.10 -2.26
CA ARG A 320 -2.37 3.10 -3.07
C ARG A 320 -1.14 3.21 -2.18
N VAL A 321 -0.14 2.37 -2.43
CA VAL A 321 1.07 2.23 -1.61
C VAL A 321 2.34 2.47 -2.43
N PRO A 322 3.46 2.89 -1.81
CA PRO A 322 4.74 2.93 -2.49
C PRO A 322 5.16 1.51 -2.89
N LEU A 323 5.80 1.38 -4.04
CA LEU A 323 6.42 0.13 -4.44
C LEU A 323 7.66 0.41 -5.27
N ILE A 324 8.79 -0.11 -4.81
CA ILE A 324 10.08 -0.04 -5.51
C ILE A 324 10.69 -1.43 -5.53
N ILE A 325 11.16 -1.86 -6.69
CA ILE A 325 11.93 -3.09 -6.85
C ILE A 325 13.30 -2.70 -7.40
N ALA A 326 14.35 -3.01 -6.65
CA ALA A 326 15.72 -2.69 -7.00
C ALA A 326 16.63 -3.91 -6.86
N CYS A 327 17.50 -4.13 -7.84
CA CYS A 327 18.58 -5.11 -7.78
C CYS A 327 19.78 -4.54 -8.54
N LYS A 328 20.88 -4.30 -7.84
CA LYS A 328 22.04 -3.64 -8.41
C LYS A 328 22.54 -4.37 -9.68
N GLY A 329 22.73 -3.62 -10.77
CA GLY A 329 23.19 -4.13 -12.05
C GLY A 329 22.19 -5.03 -12.81
N ARG A 330 20.99 -5.25 -12.29
CA ARG A 330 19.95 -6.09 -12.91
C ARG A 330 18.63 -5.34 -13.14
N SER A 331 18.10 -4.63 -12.14
CA SER A 331 16.92 -3.78 -12.35
C SER A 331 17.27 -2.54 -13.16
N VAL A 332 16.31 -2.07 -13.95
CA VAL A 332 16.41 -0.77 -14.64
C VAL A 332 15.92 0.33 -13.72
N ALA A 333 16.63 1.44 -13.70
CA ALA A 333 16.15 2.65 -13.06
C ALA A 333 15.04 3.26 -13.91
N GLY A 334 13.87 3.47 -13.32
CA GLY A 334 12.74 4.03 -14.05
C GLY A 334 11.45 4.03 -13.27
N THR A 335 10.40 4.42 -13.97
CA THR A 335 9.04 4.49 -13.43
C THR A 335 8.07 3.80 -14.37
N THR A 336 7.13 3.05 -13.81
CA THR A 336 6.04 2.42 -14.55
C THR A 336 4.70 2.74 -13.92
N ASP A 337 3.68 2.93 -14.77
CA ASP A 337 2.28 3.15 -14.37
C ASP A 337 1.40 1.90 -14.54
N LYS A 338 2.01 0.75 -14.77
CA LYS A 338 1.28 -0.52 -14.80
C LYS A 338 0.59 -0.78 -13.46
N LEU A 339 -0.66 -1.23 -13.53
CA LEU A 339 -1.45 -1.56 -12.35
C LEU A 339 -0.86 -2.77 -11.62
N VAL A 340 -0.58 -2.61 -10.34
CA VAL A 340 -0.01 -3.64 -9.47
C VAL A 340 -0.92 -3.87 -8.27
N HIS A 341 -1.07 -5.14 -7.91
CA HIS A 341 -1.77 -5.58 -6.71
C HIS A 341 -0.75 -6.16 -5.73
N THR A 342 -0.30 -5.38 -4.75
CA THR A 342 0.84 -5.77 -3.90
C THR A 342 0.59 -7.05 -3.11
N GLY A 343 -0.65 -7.28 -2.65
CA GLY A 343 -1.01 -8.51 -1.92
C GLY A 343 -0.91 -9.78 -2.76
N LEU A 344 -0.96 -9.69 -4.08
CA LEU A 344 -0.90 -10.86 -4.97
C LEU A 344 0.43 -10.97 -5.72
N ASP A 345 1.02 -9.84 -6.11
CA ASP A 345 2.12 -9.81 -7.08
C ASP A 345 3.50 -9.95 -6.42
N LEU A 346 3.64 -9.56 -5.14
CA LEU A 346 4.94 -9.57 -4.46
C LEU A 346 5.46 -10.97 -4.23
N LEU A 347 4.62 -11.91 -3.76
CA LEU A 347 5.04 -13.29 -3.56
C LEU A 347 5.52 -13.96 -4.85
N PRO A 348 4.76 -13.97 -5.97
CA PRO A 348 5.27 -14.53 -7.23
C PRO A 348 6.50 -13.78 -7.77
N THR A 349 6.63 -12.47 -7.52
CA THR A 349 7.84 -11.71 -7.93
C THR A 349 9.09 -12.20 -7.21
N MET A 350 9.01 -12.39 -5.90
CA MET A 350 10.14 -12.88 -5.10
C MET A 350 10.49 -14.33 -5.45
N LEU A 351 9.48 -15.19 -5.68
CA LEU A 351 9.71 -16.57 -6.14
C LEU A 351 10.40 -16.60 -7.52
N ASP A 352 9.90 -15.81 -8.48
CA ASP A 352 10.45 -15.70 -9.83
C ASP A 352 11.92 -15.22 -9.81
N PHE A 353 12.21 -14.18 -8.99
CA PHE A 353 13.58 -13.70 -8.84
C PHE A 353 14.54 -14.74 -8.25
N ALA A 354 14.03 -15.57 -7.35
CA ALA A 354 14.77 -16.67 -6.74
C ALA A 354 14.91 -17.91 -7.66
N GLY A 355 14.29 -17.88 -8.86
CA GLY A 355 14.22 -19.03 -9.76
C GLY A 355 13.41 -20.20 -9.20
N LEU A 356 12.43 -19.89 -8.35
CA LEU A 356 11.50 -20.86 -7.75
C LEU A 356 10.21 -20.95 -8.56
N GLU A 357 9.59 -22.12 -8.56
CA GLU A 357 8.31 -22.33 -9.21
C GLU A 357 7.23 -21.47 -8.54
N ILE A 358 6.46 -20.73 -9.35
CA ILE A 358 5.28 -20.00 -8.90
C ILE A 358 4.10 -20.96 -8.87
N PRO A 359 3.51 -21.22 -7.68
CA PRO A 359 2.35 -22.11 -7.56
C PRO A 359 1.17 -21.65 -8.41
N LYS A 360 0.56 -22.57 -9.17
CA LYS A 360 -0.57 -22.28 -10.08
C LYS A 360 -1.81 -21.70 -9.37
N LYS A 361 -1.94 -21.92 -8.07
CA LYS A 361 -3.03 -21.38 -7.25
C LYS A 361 -2.89 -19.89 -6.93
N LEU A 362 -1.73 -19.27 -7.20
CA LEU A 362 -1.51 -17.85 -7.03
C LEU A 362 -2.00 -17.09 -8.26
N SER A 363 -2.92 -16.17 -8.07
CA SER A 363 -3.49 -15.33 -9.15
C SER A 363 -2.64 -14.09 -9.47
N GLY A 364 -1.62 -13.81 -8.64
CA GLY A 364 -0.70 -12.69 -8.83
C GLY A 364 0.24 -12.89 -10.02
N ARG A 365 0.83 -11.79 -10.48
CA ARG A 365 1.80 -11.76 -11.59
C ARG A 365 3.16 -11.32 -11.08
N SER A 366 4.23 -11.96 -11.58
CA SER A 366 5.58 -11.48 -11.31
C SER A 366 5.79 -10.09 -11.93
N LEU A 367 6.31 -9.18 -11.10
CA LEU A 367 6.73 -7.83 -11.50
C LEU A 367 8.15 -7.82 -12.06
N LEU A 368 8.85 -8.94 -12.00
CA LEU A 368 10.23 -9.05 -12.41
C LEU A 368 10.47 -8.60 -13.86
N PRO A 369 9.65 -8.97 -14.86
CA PRO A 369 9.84 -8.49 -16.22
C PRO A 369 9.81 -6.95 -16.31
N LEU A 370 8.89 -6.29 -15.58
CA LEU A 370 8.83 -4.83 -15.54
C LEU A 370 10.06 -4.24 -14.85
N ALA A 371 10.47 -4.80 -13.71
CA ALA A 371 11.64 -4.35 -12.98
C ALA A 371 12.95 -4.51 -13.75
N LEU A 372 13.03 -5.49 -14.65
CA LEU A 372 14.17 -5.73 -15.54
C LEU A 372 14.07 -4.97 -16.89
N GLY A 373 13.05 -4.12 -17.07
CA GLY A 373 12.83 -3.38 -18.32
C GLY A 373 12.50 -4.27 -19.53
N LYS A 374 12.05 -5.51 -19.31
CA LYS A 374 11.64 -6.40 -20.38
C LYS A 374 10.30 -5.98 -20.96
N PRO A 375 10.09 -6.10 -22.27
CA PRO A 375 8.79 -5.85 -22.87
C PRO A 375 7.71 -6.77 -22.29
N VAL A 376 6.58 -6.18 -21.88
CA VAL A 376 5.41 -6.93 -21.42
C VAL A 376 4.27 -6.61 -22.36
N THR A 377 3.87 -7.58 -23.18
CA THR A 377 2.85 -7.42 -24.22
C THR A 377 1.41 -7.50 -23.69
N ALA A 378 1.20 -8.22 -22.58
CA ALA A 378 -0.10 -8.38 -21.96
C ALA A 378 -0.01 -8.13 -20.46
N TRP A 379 -0.68 -7.09 -19.98
CA TRP A 379 -0.80 -6.76 -18.56
C TRP A 379 -2.27 -6.67 -18.18
N ARG A 380 -2.55 -6.71 -16.88
CA ARG A 380 -3.94 -6.54 -16.39
C ARG A 380 -4.45 -5.14 -16.72
N ASP A 381 -5.73 -5.04 -17.02
CA ASP A 381 -6.44 -3.79 -17.29
C ASP A 381 -7.10 -3.19 -16.04
N HIS A 382 -7.18 -3.99 -14.95
CA HIS A 382 -7.72 -3.54 -13.67
C HIS A 382 -7.13 -4.31 -12.50
N VAL A 383 -7.31 -3.74 -11.30
CA VAL A 383 -7.13 -4.40 -10.00
C VAL A 383 -8.39 -4.25 -9.18
N VAL A 384 -8.66 -5.21 -8.31
CA VAL A 384 -9.76 -5.14 -7.34
C VAL A 384 -9.16 -5.05 -5.93
N VAL A 385 -9.64 -4.06 -5.15
CA VAL A 385 -9.28 -3.88 -3.75
C VAL A 385 -10.52 -4.09 -2.90
N GLU A 386 -10.37 -4.84 -1.83
CA GLU A 386 -11.43 -5.13 -0.88
C GLU A 386 -11.33 -4.19 0.32
N ASN A 387 -12.45 -3.91 0.96
CA ASN A 387 -12.41 -3.30 2.28
C ASN A 387 -13.52 -3.80 3.19
N ASN A 388 -13.29 -3.59 4.48
CA ASN A 388 -14.30 -3.72 5.51
C ASN A 388 -14.20 -2.45 6.36
N LEU A 389 -15.24 -1.60 6.30
CA LEU A 389 -15.34 -0.39 7.10
C LEU A 389 -15.64 -0.79 8.55
N SER A 390 -14.60 -1.09 9.27
CA SER A 390 -14.58 -1.45 10.69
C SER A 390 -13.54 -0.57 11.41
N GLN A 391 -13.34 -0.73 12.70
CA GLN A 391 -12.40 0.03 13.53
C GLN A 391 -12.81 1.49 13.84
N ALA A 392 -14.03 1.88 13.56
CA ALA A 392 -14.56 3.18 13.97
C ALA A 392 -15.29 3.08 15.32
N GLY A 393 -15.47 4.21 15.98
CA GLY A 393 -16.35 4.34 17.13
C GLY A 393 -17.81 4.32 16.70
N GLU A 394 -18.70 4.42 17.69
CA GLU A 394 -20.12 4.59 17.45
C GLU A 394 -20.43 6.08 17.18
N PHE A 395 -21.19 6.35 16.14
CA PHE A 395 -21.71 7.68 15.85
C PHE A 395 -23.24 7.65 15.86
N ASN A 396 -23.86 8.30 16.84
CA ASN A 396 -25.32 8.38 17.01
C ASN A 396 -26.01 7.00 16.98
N GLY A 397 -25.47 6.01 17.69
CA GLY A 397 -26.00 4.65 17.73
C GLY A 397 -25.64 3.78 16.51
N LEU A 398 -24.91 4.34 15.54
CA LEU A 398 -24.47 3.60 14.35
C LEU A 398 -22.98 3.29 14.41
N THR A 399 -22.63 2.03 14.29
CA THR A 399 -21.26 1.59 14.09
C THR A 399 -21.07 1.23 12.62
N PRO A 400 -20.07 1.78 11.92
CA PRO A 400 -19.78 1.36 10.57
C PRO A 400 -19.42 -0.13 10.54
N GLN A 401 -20.24 -0.90 9.87
CA GLN A 401 -20.02 -2.31 9.58
C GLN A 401 -20.52 -2.53 8.16
N MET A 402 -19.65 -2.30 7.20
CA MET A 402 -19.97 -2.51 5.81
C MET A 402 -18.72 -2.90 5.04
N GLU A 403 -18.94 -3.65 4.00
CA GLU A 403 -17.90 -4.13 3.11
C GLU A 403 -18.01 -3.41 1.78
N GLY A 404 -16.91 -3.31 1.07
CA GLY A 404 -16.85 -2.70 -0.23
C GLY A 404 -15.85 -3.36 -1.15
N ARG A 405 -15.97 -3.04 -2.41
CA ARG A 405 -15.04 -3.41 -3.48
C ARG A 405 -14.72 -2.19 -4.32
N MET A 406 -13.48 -2.07 -4.70
CA MET A 406 -12.98 -1.07 -5.63
C MET A 406 -12.47 -1.76 -6.90
N VAL A 407 -12.90 -1.31 -8.06
CA VAL A 407 -12.30 -1.65 -9.36
C VAL A 407 -11.51 -0.45 -9.85
N ARG A 408 -10.20 -0.60 -10.00
CA ARG A 408 -9.28 0.42 -10.51
C ARG A 408 -8.79 0.02 -11.89
N THR A 409 -9.24 0.74 -12.91
CA THR A 409 -8.73 0.63 -14.30
C THR A 409 -7.64 1.68 -14.55
N GLU A 410 -7.13 1.81 -15.76
CA GLU A 410 -6.08 2.79 -16.06
C GLU A 410 -6.52 4.24 -15.79
N ARG A 411 -7.79 4.59 -16.05
CA ARG A 411 -8.33 5.93 -15.92
C ARG A 411 -9.31 6.07 -14.75
N TYR A 412 -10.23 5.11 -14.62
CA TYR A 412 -11.36 5.24 -13.70
C TYR A 412 -11.19 4.38 -12.46
N LYS A 413 -11.81 4.84 -11.38
CA LYS A 413 -11.97 4.09 -10.14
C LYS A 413 -13.44 4.02 -9.79
N TYR A 414 -13.95 2.81 -9.63
CA TYR A 414 -15.32 2.52 -9.21
C TYR A 414 -15.29 1.86 -7.84
N CYS A 415 -16.10 2.34 -6.90
CA CYS A 415 -16.29 1.71 -5.61
C CYS A 415 -17.76 1.41 -5.37
N VAL A 416 -18.05 0.31 -4.67
CA VAL A 416 -19.39 -0.05 -4.24
C VAL A 416 -19.35 -0.61 -2.82
N PHE A 417 -20.35 -0.24 -2.01
CA PHE A 417 -20.48 -0.63 -0.61
C PHE A 417 -21.76 -1.43 -0.36
N SER A 418 -21.76 -2.29 0.66
CA SER A 418 -22.88 -3.20 0.97
C SER A 418 -24.10 -2.49 1.59
N ARG A 419 -23.97 -1.22 2.01
CA ARG A 419 -25.04 -0.46 2.67
C ARG A 419 -25.07 0.99 2.19
N GLY A 420 -26.22 1.64 2.33
CA GLY A 420 -26.48 3.02 1.95
C GLY A 420 -27.41 3.14 0.76
N HIS A 421 -28.11 4.27 0.62
CA HIS A 421 -28.87 4.59 -0.60
C HIS A 421 -27.89 4.97 -1.71
N GLN A 422 -27.00 5.90 -1.44
CA GLN A 422 -25.85 6.21 -2.28
C GLN A 422 -24.68 5.34 -1.86
N ARG A 423 -24.45 4.26 -2.57
CA ARG A 423 -23.44 3.25 -2.21
C ARG A 423 -22.36 3.04 -3.25
N GLU A 424 -22.42 3.76 -4.35
CA GLU A 424 -21.45 3.68 -5.44
C GLU A 424 -20.78 5.02 -5.64
N SER A 425 -19.53 4.97 -6.06
CA SER A 425 -18.79 6.12 -6.58
C SER A 425 -18.02 5.76 -7.82
N LEU A 426 -17.85 6.73 -8.72
CA LEU A 426 -17.03 6.63 -9.92
C LEU A 426 -16.17 7.88 -10.05
N MET A 427 -14.87 7.72 -10.07
CA MET A 427 -13.88 8.80 -10.17
C MET A 427 -13.09 8.70 -11.47
N ASP A 428 -12.84 9.81 -12.13
CA ASP A 428 -11.93 9.92 -13.29
C ASP A 428 -10.56 10.41 -12.81
N LEU A 429 -9.67 9.50 -12.48
CA LEU A 429 -8.37 9.84 -11.89
C LEU A 429 -7.38 10.49 -12.89
N GLN A 430 -7.71 10.56 -14.17
CA GLN A 430 -6.95 11.30 -15.15
C GLN A 430 -7.34 12.80 -15.12
N ALA A 431 -8.63 13.09 -15.01
CA ALA A 431 -9.15 14.46 -14.97
C ALA A 431 -9.15 15.04 -13.55
N ASP A 432 -9.38 14.20 -12.55
CA ASP A 432 -9.48 14.54 -11.12
C ASP A 432 -8.67 13.54 -10.27
N PRO A 433 -7.35 13.66 -10.24
CA PRO A 433 -6.51 12.79 -9.43
C PRO A 433 -6.73 12.95 -7.91
N GLY A 434 -7.38 14.01 -7.49
CA GLY A 434 -7.74 14.30 -6.10
C GLY A 434 -9.08 13.70 -5.66
N GLU A 435 -9.82 13.02 -6.53
CA GLU A 435 -11.10 12.38 -6.23
C GLU A 435 -12.14 13.31 -5.60
N THR A 436 -12.25 14.52 -6.13
CA THR A 436 -13.14 15.57 -5.60
C THR A 436 -14.53 15.56 -6.23
N VAL A 437 -14.71 14.86 -7.35
CA VAL A 437 -15.96 14.81 -8.14
C VAL A 437 -16.40 13.37 -8.34
N ASP A 438 -17.52 12.99 -7.74
CA ASP A 438 -18.16 11.70 -7.96
C ASP A 438 -19.05 11.75 -9.22
N LEU A 439 -18.80 10.85 -10.16
CA LEU A 439 -19.46 10.76 -11.46
C LEU A 439 -20.52 9.64 -11.52
N ALA A 440 -20.74 8.89 -10.43
CA ALA A 440 -21.62 7.71 -10.45
C ALA A 440 -23.07 8.05 -10.81
N ALA A 441 -23.54 9.24 -10.44
CA ALA A 441 -24.90 9.72 -10.76
C ALA A 441 -24.99 10.51 -12.08
N ASP A 442 -23.88 10.81 -12.76
CA ASP A 442 -23.87 11.58 -14.00
C ASP A 442 -24.23 10.70 -15.21
N PRO A 443 -25.34 10.99 -15.91
CA PRO A 443 -25.77 10.16 -17.05
C PRO A 443 -24.73 10.02 -18.17
N ARG A 444 -23.82 10.98 -18.32
CA ARG A 444 -22.74 10.97 -19.33
C ARG A 444 -21.74 9.83 -19.08
N TYR A 445 -21.63 9.36 -17.84
CA TYR A 445 -20.69 8.29 -17.44
C TYR A 445 -21.37 6.94 -17.19
N ARG A 446 -22.68 6.80 -17.54
CA ARG A 446 -23.44 5.58 -17.32
C ARG A 446 -22.79 4.34 -17.93
N GLU A 447 -22.27 4.43 -19.15
CA GLU A 447 -21.59 3.31 -19.80
C GLU A 447 -20.31 2.91 -19.08
N VAL A 448 -19.53 3.90 -18.61
CA VAL A 448 -18.32 3.68 -17.82
C VAL A 448 -18.67 2.96 -16.52
N LEU A 449 -19.72 3.41 -15.82
CA LEU A 449 -20.20 2.78 -14.59
C LEU A 449 -20.61 1.31 -14.83
N LEU A 450 -21.41 1.05 -15.86
CA LEU A 450 -21.87 -0.30 -16.21
C LEU A 450 -20.70 -1.22 -16.57
N ARG A 451 -19.70 -0.72 -17.28
CA ARG A 451 -18.47 -1.47 -17.58
C ARG A 451 -17.73 -1.87 -16.31
N HIS A 452 -17.62 -0.98 -15.32
CA HIS A 452 -16.91 -1.28 -14.06
C HIS A 452 -17.71 -2.25 -13.18
N ARG A 453 -19.04 -2.16 -13.16
CA ARG A 453 -19.89 -3.18 -12.54
C ARG A 453 -19.69 -4.57 -13.18
N GLU A 454 -19.51 -4.62 -14.50
CA GLU A 454 -19.24 -5.86 -15.21
C GLU A 454 -17.84 -6.42 -14.90
N LEU A 455 -16.82 -5.56 -14.80
CA LEU A 455 -15.49 -5.98 -14.36
C LEU A 455 -15.56 -6.60 -12.94
N LEU A 456 -16.28 -5.95 -12.04
CA LEU A 456 -16.48 -6.49 -10.68
C LEU A 456 -17.24 -7.80 -10.67
N ARG A 457 -18.30 -7.94 -11.50
CA ARG A 457 -19.07 -9.20 -11.60
C ARG A 457 -18.20 -10.35 -12.08
N ARG A 458 -17.37 -10.12 -13.11
CA ARG A 458 -16.40 -11.13 -13.60
C ARG A 458 -15.40 -11.51 -12.52
N PHE A 459 -14.85 -10.52 -11.82
CA PHE A 459 -13.97 -10.77 -10.67
C PHE A 459 -14.64 -11.68 -9.62
N GLY A 460 -15.87 -11.35 -9.23
CA GLY A 460 -16.60 -12.16 -8.23
C GLY A 460 -16.81 -13.60 -8.66
N HIS A 461 -17.02 -13.84 -9.96
CA HIS A 461 -17.13 -15.19 -10.53
C HIS A 461 -15.77 -15.90 -10.60
N GLU A 462 -14.74 -15.23 -11.11
CA GLU A 462 -13.39 -15.79 -11.32
C GLU A 462 -12.69 -16.14 -10.01
N HIS A 463 -12.92 -15.34 -8.97
CA HIS A 463 -12.28 -15.49 -7.66
C HIS A 463 -13.21 -16.01 -6.57
N ASN A 464 -14.44 -16.42 -6.90
CA ASN A 464 -15.43 -16.92 -5.95
C ASN A 464 -15.69 -15.96 -4.79
N ASP A 465 -15.81 -14.66 -5.04
CA ASP A 465 -16.17 -13.67 -4.03
C ASP A 465 -17.70 -13.54 -3.92
N PRO A 466 -18.33 -14.17 -2.91
CA PRO A 466 -19.79 -14.21 -2.78
C PRO A 466 -20.40 -12.83 -2.52
N LEU A 467 -19.63 -11.91 -1.92
CA LEU A 467 -20.10 -10.57 -1.60
C LEU A 467 -20.42 -9.75 -2.87
N VAL A 468 -19.75 -10.01 -3.99
CA VAL A 468 -19.93 -9.24 -5.22
C VAL A 468 -21.38 -9.34 -5.72
N ALA A 469 -22.02 -10.49 -5.61
CA ALA A 469 -23.43 -10.65 -5.99
C ALA A 469 -24.35 -9.76 -5.14
N GLU A 470 -24.09 -9.67 -3.83
CA GLU A 470 -24.84 -8.79 -2.91
C GLU A 470 -24.57 -7.31 -3.21
N LEU A 471 -23.30 -6.94 -3.46
CA LEU A 471 -22.92 -5.55 -3.80
C LEU A 471 -23.58 -5.05 -5.08
N LEU A 472 -23.77 -5.91 -6.07
CA LEU A 472 -24.33 -5.53 -7.37
C LEU A 472 -25.85 -5.78 -7.46
N ALA A 473 -26.50 -6.26 -6.39
CA ALA A 473 -27.95 -6.44 -6.35
C ALA A 473 -28.67 -5.08 -6.25
N ASP A 474 -29.88 -5.02 -6.77
CA ASP A 474 -30.73 -3.82 -6.71
C ASP A 474 -31.30 -3.56 -5.32
N GLN A 475 -31.31 -4.58 -4.45
CA GLN A 475 -31.78 -4.44 -3.08
C GLN A 475 -30.78 -3.63 -2.24
N VAL A 476 -31.24 -2.52 -1.71
CA VAL A 476 -30.44 -1.58 -0.89
C VAL A 476 -30.70 -1.83 0.58
N LYS A 477 -29.65 -2.03 1.38
CA LYS A 477 -29.70 -1.99 2.84
C LYS A 477 -29.43 -0.55 3.30
N PRO A 478 -30.44 0.25 3.66
CA PRO A 478 -30.23 1.66 3.98
C PRO A 478 -29.39 1.85 5.24
N ILE A 479 -28.73 3.00 5.35
CA ILE A 479 -28.17 3.52 6.58
C ILE A 479 -29.14 4.58 7.09
N ALA A 480 -29.75 4.34 8.24
CA ALA A 480 -30.63 5.32 8.87
C ALA A 480 -29.78 6.41 9.58
N PHE A 481 -29.45 7.47 8.87
CA PHE A 481 -28.80 8.62 9.50
C PHE A 481 -29.79 9.33 10.42
N PRO A 482 -29.36 9.75 11.64
CA PRO A 482 -30.16 10.67 12.44
C PRO A 482 -30.41 11.97 11.70
N ALA A 483 -31.61 12.56 11.86
CA ALA A 483 -32.04 13.79 11.16
C ALA A 483 -31.07 14.98 11.28
N ASN A 484 -30.19 14.98 12.29
CA ASN A 484 -29.22 16.05 12.56
C ASN A 484 -27.80 15.78 11.96
N ALA A 485 -27.54 14.66 11.34
CA ALA A 485 -26.21 14.35 10.81
C ALA A 485 -25.83 15.19 9.57
N ALA A 486 -26.81 15.73 8.86
CA ALA A 486 -26.59 16.57 7.67
C ALA A 486 -26.20 18.04 7.97
N ALA A 487 -26.26 18.48 9.25
CA ALA A 487 -26.12 19.89 9.60
C ALA A 487 -24.72 20.35 10.04
N GLU A 488 -23.76 19.44 10.18
CA GLU A 488 -22.38 19.80 10.59
C GLU A 488 -21.45 19.93 9.37
N ALA A 489 -21.68 20.98 8.55
CA ALA A 489 -20.68 21.44 7.60
C ALA A 489 -19.47 22.05 8.36
N PRO A 490 -18.23 21.91 7.83
CA PRO A 490 -17.04 22.47 8.47
C PRO A 490 -17.19 23.99 8.70
N PRO A 491 -16.58 24.57 9.74
CA PRO A 491 -16.77 25.95 10.13
C PRO A 491 -16.47 26.89 8.97
N ARG A 492 -17.45 27.70 8.58
CA ARG A 492 -17.30 28.76 7.58
C ARG A 492 -16.23 29.74 8.07
N LYS A 493 -15.26 30.07 7.20
CA LYS A 493 -14.28 31.15 7.44
C LYS A 493 -14.98 32.38 7.97
N SER A 494 -14.65 32.80 9.20
CA SER A 494 -15.10 34.09 9.74
C SER A 494 -14.57 35.20 8.83
N ARG A 495 -15.44 35.89 8.11
CA ARG A 495 -15.11 37.17 7.49
C ARG A 495 -14.74 38.13 8.60
N LYS A 496 -13.46 38.41 8.81
CA LYS A 496 -13.02 39.54 9.60
C LYS A 496 -13.59 40.80 8.94
N GLY A 497 -14.51 41.46 9.63
CA GLY A 497 -15.04 42.73 9.21
C GLY A 497 -13.92 43.77 9.07
N LYS A 498 -13.92 44.48 7.97
CA LYS A 498 -13.21 45.75 7.85
C LYS A 498 -13.85 46.73 8.85
N ALA A 499 -13.13 47.02 9.92
CA ALA A 499 -13.40 48.22 10.69
C ALA A 499 -12.73 49.41 9.99
N ARG A 500 -13.47 50.51 9.92
CA ARG A 500 -13.12 51.80 9.31
C ARG A 500 -11.89 52.43 9.98
#